data_230cfb77dc1fb8229e09c2f48b932741
#
_entry.id   230cfb77dc1fb8229e09c2f48b932741
#
_cell.length_a   1.000
_cell.length_b   1.000
_cell.length_c   1.000
_cell.angle_alpha   90.00
_cell.angle_beta   90.00
_cell.angle_gamma   90.00
#
_symmetry.space_group_name_H-M   'P 1'
#
loop_
_entity.id
_entity.type
_entity.pdbx_description
1 polymer ?
#
loop_
_entity_poly.entity_id
_entity_poly.type
_entity_poly.pdbx_seq_one_letter_code
_entity_poly.pdbx_strand_id
1 'polypeptide(L)'
;DKRDMFMQIMKMTFTSHDAAYDFYNSYARDNGFSIRKNKVRYSKMESRHMRYRRFVCSRQGKRDSKLLTEEGHSRRLRAETRCFCEAHLTVKLDQKRGVWYAESFEDKHSHMLAGPDEVPFLWSHRKIKEY
;
A
#
# COMPACT_ATOMS: atom_id res chain seq x y z
N ASP A 1 4.94 -7.94 -19.46
CA ASP A 1 3.63 -8.57 -19.35
C ASP A 1 3.19 -8.59 -17.88
N LYS A 2 1.95 -8.18 -17.63
CA LYS A 2 1.38 -8.13 -16.28
C LYS A 2 1.34 -9.50 -15.61
N ARG A 3 1.09 -10.55 -16.39
CA ARG A 3 1.05 -11.93 -15.87
C ARG A 3 2.43 -12.37 -15.40
N ASP A 4 3.48 -12.03 -16.11
CA ASP A 4 4.86 -12.36 -15.73
C ASP A 4 5.25 -11.62 -14.45
N MET A 5 4.88 -10.35 -14.35
CA MET A 5 5.14 -9.56 -13.14
C MET A 5 4.41 -10.14 -11.93
N PHE A 6 3.15 -10.54 -12.10
CA PHE A 6 2.39 -11.19 -11.04
C PHE A 6 3.10 -12.46 -10.55
N MET A 7 3.53 -13.31 -11.48
CA MET A 7 4.21 -14.55 -11.14
C MET A 7 5.53 -14.30 -10.43
N GLN A 8 6.28 -13.28 -10.86
CA GLN A 8 7.53 -12.91 -10.21
C GLN A 8 7.31 -12.44 -8.77
N ILE A 9 6.34 -11.58 -8.57
CA ILE A 9 6.03 -11.03 -7.24
C ILE A 9 5.58 -12.14 -6.29
N MET A 10 4.74 -13.05 -6.76
CA MET A 10 4.24 -14.14 -5.92
C MET A 10 5.33 -15.14 -5.52
N LYS A 11 6.47 -15.13 -6.19
CA LYS A 11 7.62 -15.97 -5.86
C LYS A 11 8.67 -15.26 -5.00
N MET A 12 8.52 -13.95 -4.81
CA MET A 12 9.51 -13.16 -4.07
C MET A 12 9.43 -13.41 -2.57
N THR A 13 10.59 -13.31 -1.93
CA THR A 13 10.69 -13.28 -0.48
C THR A 13 11.40 -12.00 -0.04
N PHE A 14 11.09 -11.54 1.16
CA PHE A 14 11.63 -10.30 1.71
C PHE A 14 12.19 -10.58 3.10
N THR A 15 13.25 -9.87 3.45
CA THR A 15 13.89 -10.03 4.77
C THR A 15 13.03 -9.42 5.89
N SER A 16 12.17 -8.46 5.55
CA SER A 16 11.30 -7.80 6.52
C SER A 16 10.07 -7.24 5.80
N HIS A 17 9.05 -6.85 6.58
CA HIS A 17 7.89 -6.17 6.02
C HIS A 17 8.27 -4.79 5.47
N ASP A 18 9.29 -4.14 6.04
CA ASP A 18 9.79 -2.87 5.52
C ASP A 18 10.42 -3.04 4.14
N ALA A 19 11.16 -4.14 3.94
CA ALA A 19 11.72 -4.45 2.61
C ALA A 19 10.61 -4.67 1.59
N ALA A 20 9.52 -5.32 1.99
CA ALA A 20 8.36 -5.52 1.13
C ALA A 20 7.69 -4.18 0.80
N TYR A 21 7.57 -3.29 1.78
CA TYR A 21 7.04 -1.95 1.54
C TYR A 21 7.89 -1.19 0.53
N ASP A 22 9.21 -1.19 0.74
CA ASP A 22 10.12 -0.49 -0.16
C ASP A 22 10.03 -1.02 -1.59
N PHE A 23 9.92 -2.34 -1.74
CA PHE A 23 9.75 -2.95 -3.05
C PHE A 23 8.44 -2.48 -3.70
N TYR A 24 7.33 -2.56 -2.98
CA TYR A 24 6.03 -2.19 -3.53
C TYR A 24 5.94 -0.70 -3.81
N ASN A 25 6.56 0.12 -2.95
CA ASN A 25 6.59 1.56 -3.17
C ASN A 25 7.40 1.93 -4.42
N SER A 26 8.52 1.25 -4.66
CA SER A 26 9.29 1.44 -5.89
C SER A 26 8.48 0.99 -7.12
N TYR A 27 7.80 -0.14 -7.01
CA TYR A 27 6.92 -0.62 -8.07
C TYR A 27 5.82 0.40 -8.37
N ALA A 28 5.22 0.96 -7.31
CA ALA A 28 4.17 1.97 -7.44
C ALA A 28 4.70 3.23 -8.13
N ARG A 29 5.88 3.68 -7.76
CA ARG A 29 6.52 4.84 -8.38
C ARG A 29 6.72 4.62 -9.87
N ASP A 30 7.20 3.44 -10.25
CA ASP A 30 7.45 3.10 -11.65
C ASP A 30 6.15 3.02 -12.46
N ASN A 31 5.03 2.73 -11.80
CA ASN A 31 3.73 2.55 -12.44
C ASN A 31 2.76 3.72 -12.23
N GLY A 32 3.15 4.75 -11.48
CA GLY A 32 2.38 5.99 -11.38
C GLY A 32 1.30 6.01 -10.32
N PHE A 33 1.51 5.34 -9.20
CA PHE A 33 0.60 5.44 -8.06
C PHE A 33 1.38 5.48 -6.75
N SER A 34 0.69 5.82 -5.67
CA SER A 34 1.28 5.78 -4.33
C SER A 34 0.57 4.74 -3.48
N ILE A 35 1.22 4.34 -2.40
CA ILE A 35 0.69 3.29 -1.54
C ILE A 35 0.58 3.79 -0.10
N ARG A 36 -0.21 3.07 0.69
CA ARG A 36 -0.31 3.30 2.12
C ARG A 36 -0.39 1.98 2.85
N LYS A 37 0.03 2.00 4.10
CA LYS A 37 -0.07 0.84 4.98
C LYS A 37 -1.52 0.70 5.42
N ASN A 38 -2.05 -0.52 5.34
CA ASN A 38 -3.43 -0.81 5.67
C ASN A 38 -3.47 -1.74 6.88
N LYS A 39 -3.81 -3.01 6.68
CA LYS A 39 -3.98 -3.95 7.78
C LYS A 39 -2.65 -4.50 8.27
N VAL A 40 -2.58 -4.76 9.58
CA VAL A 40 -1.46 -5.40 10.22
C VAL A 40 -2.01 -6.43 11.20
N ARG A 41 -1.35 -7.57 11.31
CA ARG A 41 -1.68 -8.59 12.32
C ARG A 41 -0.43 -8.99 13.06
N TYR A 42 -0.58 -9.17 14.37
CA TYR A 42 0.49 -9.56 15.26
C TYR A 42 0.30 -11.00 15.72
N SER A 43 1.40 -11.62 16.14
CA SER A 43 1.36 -12.93 16.78
C SER A 43 0.49 -12.88 18.04
N LYS A 44 -0.23 -13.96 18.33
CA LYS A 44 -1.00 -14.08 19.57
C LYS A 44 -0.13 -14.47 20.78
N MET A 45 1.15 -14.76 20.54
CA MET A 45 2.09 -15.13 21.61
C MET A 45 2.51 -13.90 22.42
N GLU A 46 3.09 -14.16 23.62
CA GLU A 46 3.52 -13.09 24.53
C GLU A 46 4.48 -12.12 23.87
N SER A 47 5.39 -12.60 23.03
CA SER A 47 6.27 -11.74 22.23
C SER A 47 5.54 -11.32 20.96
N ARG A 48 4.69 -10.31 21.09
CA ARG A 48 3.93 -9.80 19.96
C ARG A 48 4.85 -9.32 18.85
N HIS A 49 4.95 -10.09 17.77
CA HIS A 49 5.67 -9.66 16.58
C HIS A 49 4.73 -9.64 15.39
N MET A 50 4.99 -8.73 14.46
CA MET A 50 4.17 -8.59 13.26
C MET A 50 4.35 -9.81 12.37
N ARG A 51 3.24 -10.40 11.91
CA ARG A 51 3.27 -11.57 11.03
C ARG A 51 2.49 -11.39 9.73
N TYR A 52 1.78 -10.27 9.58
CA TYR A 52 0.94 -9.98 8.41
C TYR A 52 0.95 -8.50 8.18
N ARG A 53 1.13 -8.09 6.92
CA ARG A 53 1.09 -6.68 6.55
C ARG A 53 0.47 -6.52 5.18
N ARG A 54 -0.46 -5.58 5.05
CA ARG A 54 -1.10 -5.27 3.78
C ARG A 54 -0.78 -3.83 3.39
N PHE A 55 -0.36 -3.66 2.15
CA PHE A 55 -0.15 -2.34 1.53
C PHE A 55 -1.16 -2.18 0.41
N VAL A 56 -1.79 -1.02 0.32
CA VAL A 56 -2.84 -0.76 -0.65
C VAL A 56 -2.54 0.50 -1.43
N CYS A 57 -3.12 0.60 -2.63
CA CYS A 57 -3.10 1.85 -3.37
C CYS A 57 -3.75 2.95 -2.53
N SER A 58 -3.17 4.16 -2.53
CA SER A 58 -3.68 5.27 -1.74
C SER A 58 -5.12 5.65 -2.08
N ARG A 59 -5.62 5.19 -3.22
CA ARG A 59 -7.01 5.41 -3.66
C ARG A 59 -7.95 4.26 -3.30
N GLN A 60 -7.51 3.34 -2.46
CA GLN A 60 -8.33 2.22 -2.00
C GLN A 60 -9.41 2.72 -1.03
N GLY A 61 -10.61 2.14 -1.13
CA GLY A 61 -11.72 2.47 -0.24
C GLY A 61 -12.43 3.78 -0.59
N LYS A 62 -13.12 4.35 0.38
CA LYS A 62 -13.81 5.63 0.25
C LYS A 62 -13.72 6.40 1.56
N ARG A 63 -14.00 7.71 1.48
CA ARG A 63 -14.03 8.55 2.67
C ARG A 63 -15.17 8.10 3.61
N ASP A 64 -14.91 8.16 4.92
CA ASP A 64 -15.93 7.87 5.92
C ASP A 64 -17.14 8.79 5.70
N SER A 65 -18.32 8.21 5.57
CA SER A 65 -19.57 8.94 5.33
C SER A 65 -19.90 9.90 6.47
N LYS A 66 -19.43 9.65 7.68
CA LYS A 66 -19.63 10.57 8.82
C LYS A 66 -19.02 11.94 8.54
N LEU A 67 -17.91 12.00 7.84
CA LEU A 67 -17.26 13.27 7.52
C LEU A 67 -18.06 14.08 6.50
N LEU A 68 -18.95 13.44 5.75
CA LEU A 68 -19.77 14.10 4.73
C LEU A 68 -21.10 14.61 5.26
N THR A 69 -21.56 14.05 6.39
CA THR A 69 -22.90 14.34 6.93
C THR A 69 -22.90 15.11 8.23
N GLU A 70 -21.75 15.28 8.89
CA GLU A 70 -21.66 16.06 10.12
C GLU A 70 -21.92 17.54 9.85
N GLU A 71 -22.93 18.08 10.53
CA GLU A 71 -23.19 19.51 10.55
C GLU A 71 -22.12 20.21 11.42
N GLY A 72 -21.70 21.40 11.02
CA GLY A 72 -20.82 22.22 11.81
C GLY A 72 -19.34 22.05 11.56
N HIS A 73 -18.95 21.43 10.45
CA HIS A 73 -17.54 21.41 10.04
C HIS A 73 -17.01 22.82 9.87
N SER A 74 -16.01 23.18 10.66
CA SER A 74 -15.37 24.48 10.56
C SER A 74 -14.35 24.55 9.43
N ARG A 75 -13.95 23.41 8.86
CA ARG A 75 -12.99 23.32 7.78
C ARG A 75 -13.60 22.70 6.54
N ARG A 76 -13.18 23.25 5.39
CA ARG A 76 -13.55 22.69 4.10
C ARG A 76 -12.94 21.29 3.96
N LEU A 77 -13.74 20.31 3.57
CA LEU A 77 -13.26 18.97 3.32
C LEU A 77 -12.35 18.94 2.09
N ARG A 78 -11.29 18.14 2.18
CA ARG A 78 -10.43 17.90 1.01
C ARG A 78 -11.20 17.13 -0.04
N ALA A 79 -10.82 17.33 -1.31
CA ALA A 79 -11.39 16.54 -2.39
C ALA A 79 -11.18 15.04 -2.14
N GLU A 80 -12.22 14.25 -2.45
CA GLU A 80 -12.15 12.80 -2.31
C GLU A 80 -11.18 12.23 -3.33
N THR A 81 -10.12 11.54 -2.83
CA THR A 81 -9.13 10.90 -3.69
C THR A 81 -9.29 9.39 -3.75
N ARG A 82 -10.06 8.80 -2.81
CA ARG A 82 -10.29 7.36 -2.77
C ARG A 82 -11.41 6.99 -3.75
N CYS A 83 -11.20 5.94 -4.52
CA CYS A 83 -12.13 5.54 -5.58
C CYS A 83 -12.29 4.03 -5.67
N PHE A 84 -12.22 3.33 -4.54
CA PHE A 84 -12.39 1.87 -4.44
C PHE A 84 -11.34 1.10 -5.23
N CYS A 85 -10.12 1.62 -5.34
CA CYS A 85 -9.05 0.91 -6.03
C CYS A 85 -8.71 -0.37 -5.26
N GLU A 86 -8.63 -1.50 -5.97
CA GLU A 86 -8.38 -2.82 -5.37
C GLU A 86 -6.90 -3.20 -5.36
N ALA A 87 -6.03 -2.39 -5.96
CA ALA A 87 -4.61 -2.72 -6.05
C ALA A 87 -3.98 -2.82 -4.67
N HIS A 88 -3.29 -3.92 -4.41
CA HIS A 88 -2.68 -4.17 -3.10
C HIS A 88 -1.57 -5.22 -3.21
N LEU A 89 -0.74 -5.24 -2.17
CA LEU A 89 0.22 -6.32 -1.91
C LEU A 89 0.08 -6.72 -0.44
N THR A 90 -0.16 -8.01 -0.20
CA THR A 90 -0.22 -8.57 1.14
C THR A 90 0.96 -9.51 1.34
N VAL A 91 1.69 -9.32 2.44
CA VAL A 91 2.83 -10.18 2.78
C VAL A 91 2.60 -10.83 4.14
N LYS A 92 3.08 -12.05 4.29
CA LYS A 92 3.03 -12.83 5.52
C LYS A 92 4.42 -13.29 5.91
N LEU A 93 4.62 -13.45 7.21
CA LEU A 93 5.86 -13.99 7.75
C LEU A 93 5.82 -15.51 7.74
N ASP A 94 6.81 -16.11 7.10
CA ASP A 94 7.07 -17.54 7.21
C ASP A 94 7.98 -17.75 8.42
N GLN A 95 7.40 -18.18 9.53
CA GLN A 95 8.12 -18.32 10.79
C GLN A 95 9.23 -19.37 10.73
N LYS A 96 9.04 -20.42 9.93
CA LYS A 96 10.04 -21.50 9.79
C LYS A 96 11.28 -21.01 9.05
N ARG A 97 11.09 -20.22 8.01
CA ARG A 97 12.18 -19.71 7.17
C ARG A 97 12.70 -18.35 7.62
N GLY A 98 11.93 -17.64 8.46
CA GLY A 98 12.30 -16.31 8.90
C GLY A 98 12.24 -15.25 7.82
N VAL A 99 11.45 -15.47 6.78
CA VAL A 99 11.30 -14.53 5.66
C VAL A 99 9.82 -14.18 5.44
N TRP A 100 9.60 -13.04 4.80
CA TRP A 100 8.26 -12.61 4.40
C TRP A 100 8.03 -13.02 2.95
N TYR A 101 6.82 -13.44 2.63
CA TYR A 101 6.45 -13.82 1.27
C TYR A 101 5.16 -13.12 0.85
N ALA A 102 4.99 -12.94 -0.45
CA ALA A 102 3.77 -12.36 -1.00
C ALA A 102 2.62 -13.38 -0.92
N GLU A 103 1.59 -13.06 -0.14
CA GLU A 103 0.40 -13.90 -0.04
C GLU A 103 -0.62 -13.55 -1.11
N SER A 104 -0.74 -12.25 -1.42
CA SER A 104 -1.74 -11.76 -2.37
C SER A 104 -1.21 -10.51 -3.06
N PHE A 105 -1.44 -10.41 -4.35
CA PHE A 105 -1.07 -9.24 -5.15
C PHE A 105 -2.16 -8.98 -6.17
N GLU A 106 -2.63 -7.74 -6.23
CA GLU A 106 -3.61 -7.29 -7.23
C GLU A 106 -3.13 -5.98 -7.83
N ASP A 107 -3.07 -5.90 -9.15
CA ASP A 107 -2.56 -4.74 -9.86
C ASP A 107 -3.65 -4.01 -10.66
N LYS A 108 -4.91 -4.28 -10.38
CA LYS A 108 -6.03 -3.64 -11.06
C LYS A 108 -6.36 -2.31 -10.39
N HIS A 109 -6.19 -1.22 -11.12
CA HIS A 109 -6.50 0.13 -10.65
C HIS A 109 -7.81 0.62 -11.25
N SER A 110 -8.59 1.34 -10.45
CA SER A 110 -9.86 1.92 -10.87
C SER A 110 -9.74 3.40 -11.26
N HIS A 111 -8.51 3.91 -11.35
CA HIS A 111 -8.23 5.31 -11.63
C HIS A 111 -7.07 5.41 -12.62
N MET A 112 -6.89 6.60 -13.20
CA MET A 112 -5.73 6.86 -14.05
C MET A 112 -4.46 6.90 -13.21
N LEU A 113 -3.41 6.32 -13.75
CA LEU A 113 -2.10 6.36 -13.12
C LEU A 113 -1.41 7.68 -13.45
N ALA A 114 -0.57 8.16 -12.52
CA ALA A 114 0.14 9.42 -12.68
C ALA A 114 1.24 9.30 -13.73
N GLY A 115 1.48 10.38 -14.49
CA GLY A 115 2.62 10.45 -15.39
C GLY A 115 3.92 10.67 -14.63
N PRO A 116 5.08 10.49 -15.31
CA PRO A 116 6.38 10.62 -14.65
C PRO A 116 6.60 11.97 -13.94
N ASP A 117 6.01 13.03 -14.48
CA ASP A 117 6.15 14.37 -13.90
C ASP A 117 5.38 14.53 -12.58
N GLU A 118 4.31 13.74 -12.41
CA GLU A 118 3.44 13.84 -11.24
C GLU A 118 3.85 12.89 -10.11
N VAL A 119 4.54 11.80 -10.44
CA VAL A 119 4.88 10.74 -9.48
C VAL A 119 5.62 11.27 -8.25
N PRO A 120 6.62 12.16 -8.35
CA PRO A 120 7.34 12.64 -7.16
C PRO A 120 6.47 13.38 -6.16
N PHE A 121 5.29 13.84 -6.58
CA PHE A 121 4.36 14.58 -5.71
C PHE A 121 3.32 13.66 -5.05
N LEU A 122 3.27 12.39 -5.41
CA LEU A 122 2.39 11.42 -4.77
C LEU A 122 2.86 11.17 -3.34
N TRP A 123 1.90 10.92 -2.45
CA TRP A 123 2.14 10.88 -1.01
C TRP A 123 3.32 9.98 -0.60
N SER A 124 3.38 8.74 -1.07
CA SER A 124 4.42 7.81 -0.64
C SER A 124 5.76 8.03 -1.34
N HIS A 125 5.82 8.94 -2.31
CA HIS A 125 7.04 9.22 -3.10
C HIS A 125 7.64 10.59 -2.76
N ARG A 126 7.02 11.33 -1.87
CA ARG A 126 7.57 12.61 -1.41
C ARG A 126 8.81 12.35 -0.57
N LYS A 127 9.89 13.06 -0.91
CA LYS A 127 11.12 13.02 -0.11
C LYS A 127 11.09 14.11 0.92
N ILE A 128 11.26 13.72 2.17
CA ILE A 128 11.44 14.67 3.27
C ILE A 128 12.93 14.95 3.34
N LYS A 129 13.32 16.23 3.22
CA LYS A 129 14.71 16.60 3.40
C LYS A 129 15.06 16.50 4.88
N GLU A 130 16.09 15.73 5.16
CA GLU A 130 16.69 15.70 6.50
C GLU A 130 17.71 16.84 6.60
N TYR A 131 17.58 17.59 7.69
CA TYR A 131 18.52 18.65 7.99
C TYR A 131 19.42 18.24 9.14
#